data_e4c94b9ec8d182d70a3a9870e2491c52
#
_entry.id   e4c94b9ec8d182d70a3a9870e2491c52
#
_cell.length_a   1.000
_cell.length_b   1.000
_cell.length_c   1.000
_cell.angle_alpha   90.00
_cell.angle_beta   90.00
_cell.angle_gamma   90.00
#
_symmetry.space_group_name_H-M   'P 1'
#
loop_
_entity.id
_entity.type
_entity.pdbx_description
1 polymer ?
#
loop_
_entity_poly.entity_id
_entity_poly.type
_entity_poly.pdbx_seq_one_letter_code
_entity_poly.pdbx_strand_id
1 'polypeptide(L)'
;MNARRHPRVLSLWALALALGGCVSATIEEVRTAPALLEAPQEGSIVILGRRHNNGYETESNFVDCVGKSLRGSAVLPEEAFIDALYPWFEPRTAPLGTADLPTLLANEAVAKRIDDLGVRYMIWVDGATNTTDQAGSMTCTISPGGGGCFGFVTWARDASYEATVWDLKTQQTLGRISSDANGTSYMPAMVVPVPIIARVQAQACSGLADQLETFLSAPATENAG
;
A
#
# COMPACT_ATOMS: atom_id res chain seq x y z
N MET A 1 29.34 38.12 26.39
CA MET A 1 28.51 38.00 25.19
C MET A 1 27.34 37.04 25.53
N ASN A 2 26.17 37.61 25.85
CA ASN A 2 25.00 36.87 26.32
C ASN A 2 24.09 36.53 25.10
N ALA A 3 24.08 35.27 24.67
CA ALA A 3 23.15 34.79 23.69
C ALA A 3 21.76 34.62 24.33
N ARG A 4 20.88 35.60 24.16
CA ARG A 4 19.44 35.45 24.48
C ARG A 4 18.80 34.47 23.47
N ARG A 5 18.67 33.21 23.83
CA ARG A 5 17.90 32.23 23.11
C ARG A 5 16.42 32.64 23.18
N HIS A 6 15.79 32.87 22.03
CA HIS A 6 14.39 33.25 21.91
C HIS A 6 13.48 32.06 22.21
N PRO A 7 12.72 32.01 23.31
CA PRO A 7 11.82 30.87 23.64
C PRO A 7 10.61 30.77 22.72
N ARG A 8 10.33 31.81 21.90
CA ARG A 8 9.18 31.84 21.00
C ARG A 8 9.29 30.93 19.79
N VAL A 9 10.52 30.63 19.34
CA VAL A 9 10.72 29.75 18.18
C VAL A 9 10.51 28.28 18.56
N LEU A 10 10.89 27.86 19.76
CA LEU A 10 10.64 26.49 20.25
C LEU A 10 9.16 26.18 20.45
N SER A 11 8.34 27.17 20.88
CA SER A 11 6.88 26.97 21.02
C SER A 11 6.16 26.77 19.69
N LEU A 12 6.61 27.41 18.61
CA LEU A 12 6.02 27.23 17.27
C LEU A 12 6.34 25.85 16.68
N TRP A 13 7.53 25.31 16.94
CA TRP A 13 7.91 23.96 16.50
C TRP A 13 7.19 22.86 17.27
N ALA A 14 6.93 23.04 18.55
CA ALA A 14 6.17 22.10 19.38
C ALA A 14 4.67 22.02 18.96
N LEU A 15 4.10 23.13 18.51
CA LEU A 15 2.71 23.18 18.02
C LEU A 15 2.55 22.51 16.66
N ALA A 16 3.57 22.56 15.79
CA ALA A 16 3.55 21.92 14.48
C ALA A 16 3.58 20.37 14.53
N LEU A 17 4.12 19.79 15.60
CA LEU A 17 4.18 18.34 15.82
C LEU A 17 2.87 17.72 16.34
N ALA A 18 1.93 18.54 16.82
CA ALA A 18 0.65 18.07 17.38
C ALA A 18 -0.48 17.92 16.33
N LEU A 19 -0.23 18.23 15.06
CA LEU A 19 -1.22 18.26 13.98
C LEU A 19 -1.33 16.95 13.19
N GLY A 20 -0.88 15.82 13.75
CA GLY A 20 -1.10 14.49 13.18
C GLY A 20 -2.56 14.07 13.32
N GLY A 21 -3.28 13.86 12.22
CA GLY A 21 -4.59 13.23 12.24
C GLY A 21 -4.49 11.82 12.83
N CYS A 22 -5.46 11.42 13.65
CA CYS A 22 -5.52 10.05 14.17
C CYS A 22 -5.85 9.08 13.04
N VAL A 23 -5.00 8.08 12.85
CA VAL A 23 -5.24 6.94 11.96
C VAL A 23 -5.16 5.69 12.81
N SER A 24 -6.13 4.79 12.67
CA SER A 24 -6.06 3.44 13.22
C SER A 24 -5.84 2.44 12.09
N ALA A 25 -5.07 1.39 12.37
CA ALA A 25 -4.85 0.30 11.43
C ALA A 25 -5.01 -1.05 12.15
N THR A 26 -5.59 -2.00 11.45
CA THR A 26 -5.71 -3.40 11.86
C THR A 26 -5.04 -4.25 10.80
N ILE A 27 -4.19 -5.18 11.22
CA ILE A 27 -3.50 -6.11 10.35
C ILE A 27 -3.90 -7.53 10.72
N GLU A 28 -4.31 -8.31 9.74
CA GLU A 28 -4.63 -9.73 9.91
C GLU A 28 -3.77 -10.58 8.98
N GLU A 29 -3.29 -11.71 9.48
CA GLU A 29 -2.50 -12.67 8.70
C GLU A 29 -3.14 -14.05 8.76
N VAL A 30 -3.34 -14.67 7.61
CA VAL A 30 -3.78 -16.06 7.47
C VAL A 30 -2.73 -16.83 6.68
N ARG A 31 -2.03 -17.76 7.34
CA ARG A 31 -1.08 -18.67 6.68
C ARG A 31 -1.81 -19.93 6.22
N THR A 32 -1.63 -20.27 4.95
CA THR A 32 -2.21 -21.47 4.34
C THR A 32 -1.17 -22.58 4.22
N ALA A 33 0.10 -22.20 4.11
CA ALA A 33 1.23 -23.13 4.04
C ALA A 33 2.13 -22.97 5.27
N PRO A 34 2.84 -24.03 5.72
CA PRO A 34 3.61 -24.02 6.96
C PRO A 34 4.78 -23.04 6.95
N ALA A 35 5.29 -22.63 5.81
CA ALA A 35 6.26 -21.52 5.65
C ALA A 35 6.79 -21.46 4.23
N LEU A 36 7.62 -20.44 3.94
CA LEU A 36 8.44 -20.43 2.75
C LEU A 36 9.44 -21.59 2.80
N LEU A 37 9.44 -22.45 1.79
CA LEU A 37 10.37 -23.57 1.69
C LEU A 37 11.83 -23.10 1.52
N GLU A 38 12.01 -21.91 0.96
CA GLU A 38 13.30 -21.27 0.75
C GLU A 38 13.17 -19.76 0.99
N ALA A 39 14.19 -19.16 1.60
CA ALA A 39 14.25 -17.70 1.75
C ALA A 39 14.25 -17.04 0.38
N PRO A 40 13.54 -15.92 0.21
CA PRO A 40 13.55 -15.19 -1.05
C PRO A 40 14.96 -14.73 -1.41
N GLN A 41 15.35 -14.97 -2.67
CA GLN A 41 16.60 -14.44 -3.23
C GLN A 41 16.37 -13.07 -3.85
N GLU A 42 17.45 -12.36 -4.14
CA GLU A 42 17.37 -11.06 -4.81
C GLU A 42 16.65 -11.21 -6.16
N GLY A 43 15.62 -10.36 -6.40
CA GLY A 43 14.80 -10.39 -7.61
C GLY A 43 13.79 -11.53 -7.70
N SER A 44 13.73 -12.43 -6.71
CA SER A 44 12.80 -13.56 -6.73
C SER A 44 11.36 -13.20 -6.29
N ILE A 45 11.11 -11.95 -5.93
CA ILE A 45 9.80 -11.44 -5.52
C ILE A 45 9.33 -10.40 -6.53
N VAL A 46 8.05 -10.48 -6.93
CA VAL A 46 7.34 -9.42 -7.62
C VAL A 46 6.06 -9.06 -6.84
N ILE A 47 5.76 -7.77 -6.77
CA ILE A 47 4.50 -7.28 -6.21
C ILE A 47 3.69 -6.72 -7.36
N LEU A 48 2.45 -7.21 -7.49
CA LEU A 48 1.53 -6.81 -8.54
C LEU A 48 0.23 -6.31 -7.93
N GLY A 49 -0.26 -5.17 -8.40
CA GLY A 49 -1.60 -4.71 -8.13
C GLY A 49 -2.61 -5.33 -9.11
N ARG A 50 -3.89 -5.39 -8.72
CA ARG A 50 -4.96 -5.71 -9.67
C ARG A 50 -5.01 -4.65 -10.77
N ARG A 51 -4.93 -5.06 -12.03
CA ARG A 51 -4.85 -4.19 -13.21
C ARG A 51 -6.09 -4.28 -14.12
N HIS A 52 -7.19 -4.73 -13.62
CA HIS A 52 -8.38 -4.91 -14.47
C HIS A 52 -9.07 -3.56 -14.72
N ASN A 53 -9.26 -3.21 -16.00
CA ASN A 53 -9.86 -1.95 -16.44
C ASN A 53 -11.39 -1.91 -16.22
N ASN A 54 -11.81 -1.96 -14.97
CA ASN A 54 -13.23 -1.94 -14.55
C ASN A 54 -13.51 -1.02 -13.34
N GLY A 55 -12.56 -0.14 -13.00
CA GLY A 55 -12.69 0.78 -11.86
C GLY A 55 -12.36 0.14 -10.50
N TYR A 56 -11.86 -1.08 -10.47
CA TYR A 56 -11.41 -1.80 -9.27
C TYR A 56 -9.90 -2.07 -9.30
N GLU A 57 -9.15 -1.19 -9.93
CA GLU A 57 -7.70 -1.27 -9.98
C GLU A 57 -7.10 -0.89 -8.64
N THR A 58 -6.07 -1.64 -8.20
CA THR A 58 -5.27 -1.24 -7.05
C THR A 58 -4.41 -0.04 -7.44
N GLU A 59 -4.35 0.96 -6.57
CA GLU A 59 -3.56 2.16 -6.84
C GLU A 59 -2.06 1.83 -6.96
N SER A 60 -1.46 2.20 -8.09
CA SER A 60 -0.04 1.93 -8.38
C SER A 60 0.91 2.53 -7.33
N ASN A 61 0.58 3.70 -6.79
CA ASN A 61 1.35 4.32 -5.71
C ASN A 61 1.32 3.51 -4.40
N PHE A 62 0.28 2.70 -4.16
CA PHE A 62 0.21 1.79 -3.03
C PHE A 62 1.13 0.59 -3.26
N VAL A 63 1.08 -0.03 -4.43
CA VAL A 63 1.97 -1.14 -4.82
C VAL A 63 3.44 -0.72 -4.72
N ASP A 64 3.77 0.44 -5.26
CA ASP A 64 5.08 1.08 -5.16
C ASP A 64 5.53 1.31 -3.71
N CYS A 65 4.61 1.77 -2.87
CA CYS A 65 4.88 1.99 -1.45
C CYS A 65 5.26 0.68 -0.76
N VAL A 66 4.49 -0.38 -0.97
CA VAL A 66 4.77 -1.70 -0.39
C VAL A 66 6.12 -2.23 -0.88
N GLY A 67 6.38 -2.17 -2.19
CA GLY A 67 7.65 -2.62 -2.76
C GLY A 67 8.88 -1.89 -2.22
N LYS A 68 8.80 -0.57 -2.04
CA LYS A 68 9.88 0.24 -1.47
C LYS A 68 10.06 0.05 0.04
N SER A 69 9.04 -0.44 0.72
CA SER A 69 9.06 -0.64 2.18
C SER A 69 9.60 -2.01 2.58
N LEU A 70 9.62 -2.98 1.68
CA LEU A 70 10.25 -4.30 1.92
C LEU A 70 11.79 -4.16 1.94
N ARG A 71 12.38 -4.08 3.13
CA ARG A 71 13.80 -3.78 3.31
C ARG A 71 14.73 -4.98 3.16
N GLY A 72 14.22 -6.19 3.38
CA GLY A 72 14.98 -7.44 3.39
C GLY A 72 15.04 -8.16 2.05
N SER A 73 14.34 -7.70 1.02
CA SER A 73 14.20 -8.39 -0.26
C SER A 73 14.27 -7.43 -1.42
N ALA A 74 15.16 -7.70 -2.37
CA ALA A 74 15.14 -6.98 -3.64
C ALA A 74 13.93 -7.45 -4.45
N VAL A 75 12.98 -6.55 -4.63
CA VAL A 75 11.75 -6.77 -5.37
C VAL A 75 11.97 -6.40 -6.83
N LEU A 76 11.58 -7.30 -7.75
CA LEU A 76 11.53 -6.97 -9.18
C LEU A 76 10.47 -5.89 -9.41
N PRO A 77 10.79 -4.76 -10.07
CA PRO A 77 9.80 -3.74 -10.36
C PRO A 77 8.60 -4.29 -11.14
N GLU A 78 7.38 -3.90 -10.76
CA GLU A 78 6.13 -4.34 -11.39
C GLU A 78 6.17 -4.12 -12.91
N GLU A 79 6.59 -2.93 -13.36
CA GLU A 79 6.66 -2.60 -14.78
C GLU A 79 7.59 -3.53 -15.55
N ALA A 80 8.76 -3.86 -14.98
CA ALA A 80 9.72 -4.76 -15.63
C ALA A 80 9.16 -6.18 -15.80
N PHE A 81 8.39 -6.64 -14.81
CA PHE A 81 7.71 -7.93 -14.90
C PHE A 81 6.60 -7.93 -15.96
N ILE A 82 5.78 -6.89 -16.00
CA ILE A 82 4.68 -6.74 -16.95
C ILE A 82 5.21 -6.65 -18.37
N ASP A 83 6.24 -5.84 -18.62
CA ASP A 83 6.86 -5.69 -19.94
C ASP A 83 7.44 -7.01 -20.45
N ALA A 84 8.11 -7.77 -19.57
CA ALA A 84 8.64 -9.08 -19.91
C ALA A 84 7.55 -10.11 -20.26
N LEU A 85 6.38 -9.96 -19.67
CA LEU A 85 5.23 -10.86 -19.85
C LEU A 85 4.16 -10.30 -20.79
N TYR A 86 4.51 -9.31 -21.62
CA TYR A 86 3.59 -8.82 -22.65
C TYR A 86 3.17 -9.97 -23.59
N PRO A 87 1.87 -10.12 -23.97
CA PRO A 87 0.73 -9.26 -23.62
C PRO A 87 -0.14 -9.79 -22.45
N TRP A 88 0.31 -10.73 -21.65
CA TRP A 88 -0.52 -11.46 -20.68
C TRP A 88 -0.91 -10.67 -19.43
N PHE A 89 -0.17 -9.61 -19.10
CA PHE A 89 -0.44 -8.74 -17.95
C PHE A 89 -0.93 -7.33 -18.33
N GLU A 90 -1.35 -7.14 -19.58
CA GLU A 90 -2.00 -5.91 -19.99
C GLU A 90 -3.41 -5.78 -19.37
N PRO A 91 -3.97 -4.57 -19.20
CA PRO A 91 -5.26 -4.36 -18.51
C PRO A 91 -6.45 -5.16 -19.04
N ARG A 92 -6.37 -5.66 -20.28
CA ARG A 92 -7.42 -6.50 -20.90
C ARG A 92 -7.17 -7.99 -20.79
N THR A 93 -5.95 -8.39 -20.53
CA THR A 93 -5.52 -9.80 -20.53
C THR A 93 -4.98 -10.23 -19.18
N ALA A 94 -4.72 -9.28 -18.28
CA ALA A 94 -4.28 -9.58 -16.94
C ALA A 94 -5.27 -10.48 -16.20
N PRO A 95 -4.78 -11.38 -15.34
CA PRO A 95 -5.62 -12.15 -14.45
C PRO A 95 -6.53 -11.24 -13.61
N LEU A 96 -7.75 -11.67 -13.35
CA LEU A 96 -8.66 -10.95 -12.44
C LEU A 96 -8.27 -11.12 -10.98
N GLY A 97 -7.52 -12.16 -10.68
CA GLY A 97 -7.03 -12.48 -9.36
C GLY A 97 -6.16 -13.73 -9.37
N THR A 98 -5.71 -14.13 -8.19
CA THR A 98 -4.83 -15.29 -8.02
C THR A 98 -5.44 -16.62 -8.46
N ALA A 99 -6.76 -16.73 -8.52
CA ALA A 99 -7.46 -17.91 -9.01
C ALA A 99 -7.21 -18.22 -10.49
N ASP A 100 -6.88 -17.21 -11.29
CA ASP A 100 -6.61 -17.34 -12.73
C ASP A 100 -5.15 -17.71 -13.02
N LEU A 101 -4.26 -17.57 -12.03
CA LEU A 101 -2.82 -17.83 -12.20
C LEU A 101 -2.50 -19.25 -12.68
N PRO A 102 -3.14 -20.33 -12.19
CA PRO A 102 -2.86 -21.68 -12.70
C PRO A 102 -3.12 -21.80 -14.19
N THR A 103 -4.21 -21.18 -14.68
CA THR A 103 -4.56 -21.18 -16.11
C THR A 103 -3.52 -20.42 -16.93
N LEU A 104 -3.06 -19.30 -16.42
CA LEU A 104 -2.01 -18.50 -17.08
C LEU A 104 -0.68 -19.24 -17.12
N LEU A 105 -0.28 -19.88 -16.00
CA LEU A 105 0.95 -20.63 -15.87
C LEU A 105 0.96 -21.96 -16.66
N ALA A 106 -0.20 -22.46 -17.06
CA ALA A 106 -0.31 -23.60 -17.98
C ALA A 106 0.20 -23.24 -19.39
N ASN A 107 0.33 -21.95 -19.71
CA ASN A 107 0.99 -21.51 -20.94
C ASN A 107 2.52 -21.61 -20.79
N GLU A 108 3.14 -22.53 -21.53
CA GLU A 108 4.59 -22.79 -21.45
C GLU A 108 5.45 -21.52 -21.72
N ALA A 109 4.99 -20.63 -22.62
CA ALA A 109 5.71 -19.41 -22.92
C ALA A 109 5.70 -18.43 -21.73
N VAL A 110 4.61 -18.38 -20.96
CA VAL A 110 4.51 -17.58 -19.74
C VAL A 110 5.38 -18.18 -18.64
N ALA A 111 5.21 -19.46 -18.38
CA ALA A 111 5.97 -20.18 -17.36
C ALA A 111 7.49 -20.05 -17.58
N LYS A 112 7.94 -20.24 -18.84
CA LYS A 112 9.33 -20.07 -19.20
C LYS A 112 9.84 -18.65 -18.96
N ARG A 113 9.09 -17.61 -19.33
CA ARG A 113 9.50 -16.23 -19.11
C ARG A 113 9.61 -15.87 -17.63
N ILE A 114 8.69 -16.38 -16.80
CA ILE A 114 8.76 -16.19 -15.35
C ILE A 114 10.01 -16.86 -14.77
N ASP A 115 10.32 -18.06 -15.22
CA ASP A 115 11.54 -18.79 -14.82
C ASP A 115 12.81 -18.05 -15.27
N ASP A 116 12.84 -17.56 -16.50
CA ASP A 116 13.96 -16.75 -17.05
C ASP A 116 14.17 -15.44 -16.24
N LEU A 117 13.12 -14.87 -15.65
CA LEU A 117 13.20 -13.70 -14.75
C LEU A 117 13.69 -14.06 -13.34
N GLY A 118 13.70 -15.35 -12.98
CA GLY A 118 14.06 -15.82 -11.65
C GLY A 118 12.99 -15.51 -10.57
N VAL A 119 11.77 -15.13 -10.97
CA VAL A 119 10.70 -14.79 -10.03
C VAL A 119 10.10 -16.08 -9.48
N ARG A 120 10.12 -16.21 -8.16
CA ARG A 120 9.52 -17.33 -7.44
C ARG A 120 8.26 -16.95 -6.69
N TYR A 121 8.25 -15.81 -6.03
CA TYR A 121 7.12 -15.38 -5.21
C TYR A 121 6.42 -14.20 -5.87
N MET A 122 5.12 -14.34 -6.04
CA MET A 122 4.24 -13.27 -6.48
C MET A 122 3.39 -12.81 -5.30
N ILE A 123 3.42 -11.53 -5.02
CA ILE A 123 2.56 -10.89 -4.03
C ILE A 123 1.49 -10.13 -4.79
N TRP A 124 0.28 -10.67 -4.79
CA TRP A 124 -0.86 -10.04 -5.45
C TRP A 124 -1.59 -9.15 -4.47
N VAL A 125 -1.59 -7.84 -4.75
CA VAL A 125 -2.25 -6.83 -3.92
C VAL A 125 -3.58 -6.42 -4.54
N ASP A 126 -4.64 -6.53 -3.77
CA ASP A 126 -5.99 -6.11 -4.11
C ASP A 126 -6.53 -5.17 -3.03
N GLY A 127 -7.28 -4.17 -3.45
CA GLY A 127 -7.86 -3.21 -2.53
C GLY A 127 -7.82 -1.79 -3.04
N ALA A 128 -8.36 -0.88 -2.22
CA ALA A 128 -8.45 0.53 -2.56
C ALA A 128 -8.59 1.42 -1.32
N THR A 129 -8.31 2.71 -1.51
CA THR A 129 -8.60 3.74 -0.52
C THR A 129 -9.83 4.54 -0.95
N ASN A 130 -10.87 4.53 -0.14
CA ASN A 130 -12.13 5.20 -0.42
C ASN A 130 -12.40 6.35 0.56
N THR A 131 -13.13 7.35 0.09
CA THR A 131 -13.74 8.35 0.98
C THR A 131 -15.12 7.83 1.38
N THR A 132 -15.33 7.68 2.68
CA THR A 132 -16.54 7.05 3.23
C THR A 132 -17.54 8.06 3.77
N ASP A 133 -17.07 9.22 4.20
CA ASP A 133 -17.92 10.28 4.71
C ASP A 133 -17.30 11.66 4.42
N GLN A 134 -18.18 12.66 4.26
CA GLN A 134 -17.78 14.06 4.12
C GLN A 134 -18.83 14.94 4.78
N ALA A 135 -18.38 15.84 5.67
CA ALA A 135 -19.27 16.74 6.38
C ALA A 135 -18.70 18.16 6.47
N GLY A 136 -19.58 19.10 6.75
CA GLY A 136 -19.23 20.51 6.91
C GLY A 136 -19.29 21.31 5.61
N SER A 137 -18.93 22.57 5.72
CA SER A 137 -18.90 23.49 4.59
C SER A 137 -17.83 24.56 4.78
N MET A 138 -17.35 25.10 3.66
CA MET A 138 -16.39 26.20 3.63
C MET A 138 -16.85 27.23 2.61
N THR A 139 -16.84 28.48 3.00
CA THR A 139 -17.15 29.61 2.12
C THR A 139 -15.92 30.49 1.96
N CYS A 140 -15.53 30.78 0.72
CA CYS A 140 -14.43 31.67 0.42
C CYS A 140 -14.96 32.92 -0.27
N THR A 141 -14.49 34.11 0.14
CA THR A 141 -14.84 35.39 -0.46
C THR A 141 -13.58 36.10 -0.93
N ILE A 142 -13.70 36.80 -2.07
CA ILE A 142 -12.63 37.62 -2.61
C ILE A 142 -13.23 39.03 -2.78
N SER A 143 -12.53 40.05 -2.27
CA SER A 143 -12.88 41.45 -2.38
C SER A 143 -11.65 42.28 -2.77
N PRO A 144 -11.81 43.52 -3.24
CA PRO A 144 -10.68 44.41 -3.58
C PRO A 144 -9.68 44.67 -2.43
N GLY A 145 -10.08 44.42 -1.19
CA GLY A 145 -9.24 44.55 0.02
C GLY A 145 -8.61 43.25 0.49
N GLY A 146 -8.85 42.12 -0.18
CA GLY A 146 -8.33 40.81 0.19
C GLY A 146 -9.36 39.70 0.09
N GLY A 147 -8.93 38.46 0.31
CA GLY A 147 -9.79 37.30 0.31
C GLY A 147 -9.58 36.43 1.55
N GLY A 148 -10.56 35.63 1.89
CA GLY A 148 -10.48 34.69 2.99
C GLY A 148 -11.52 33.60 2.92
N CYS A 149 -11.23 32.47 3.56
CA CYS A 149 -12.12 31.34 3.70
C CYS A 149 -12.53 31.17 5.16
N PHE A 150 -13.81 30.86 5.37
CA PHE A 150 -14.35 30.56 6.69
C PHE A 150 -15.16 29.28 6.63
N GLY A 151 -14.95 28.40 7.59
CA GLY A 151 -15.67 27.15 7.67
C GLY A 151 -14.84 26.00 8.20
N PHE A 152 -15.45 24.83 8.13
CA PHE A 152 -14.84 23.58 8.60
C PHE A 152 -15.35 22.45 7.71
N VAL A 153 -14.43 21.67 7.16
CA VAL A 153 -14.76 20.48 6.37
C VAL A 153 -14.03 19.29 6.95
N THR A 154 -14.71 18.16 7.03
CA THR A 154 -14.14 16.86 7.41
C THR A 154 -14.38 15.86 6.30
N TRP A 155 -13.47 14.91 6.15
CA TRP A 155 -13.68 13.73 5.31
C TRP A 155 -13.02 12.52 5.95
N ALA A 156 -13.80 11.44 6.07
CA ALA A 156 -13.31 10.14 6.50
C ALA A 156 -12.83 9.34 5.29
N ARG A 157 -11.74 8.59 5.46
CA ARG A 157 -11.20 7.70 4.45
C ARG A 157 -10.89 6.35 5.08
N ASP A 158 -11.19 5.30 4.33
CA ASP A 158 -10.88 3.93 4.65
C ASP A 158 -9.99 3.36 3.55
N ALA A 159 -8.90 2.73 3.95
CA ALA A 159 -7.99 1.99 3.09
C ALA A 159 -8.06 0.52 3.49
N SER A 160 -8.46 -0.34 2.58
CA SER A 160 -8.54 -1.79 2.78
C SER A 160 -7.81 -2.49 1.66
N TYR A 161 -6.76 -3.23 2.02
CA TYR A 161 -5.91 -3.95 1.08
C TYR A 161 -5.64 -5.36 1.57
N GLU A 162 -5.63 -6.31 0.64
CA GLU A 162 -5.24 -7.69 0.86
C GLU A 162 -4.04 -8.03 -0.04
N ALA A 163 -3.00 -8.62 0.53
CA ALA A 163 -1.89 -9.20 -0.20
C ALA A 163 -1.97 -10.72 -0.13
N THR A 164 -2.05 -11.39 -1.27
CA THR A 164 -1.94 -12.84 -1.38
C THR A 164 -0.53 -13.22 -1.84
N VAL A 165 0.17 -13.99 -1.01
CA VAL A 165 1.51 -14.50 -1.34
C VAL A 165 1.38 -15.84 -2.05
N TRP A 166 1.93 -15.91 -3.26
CA TRP A 166 1.87 -17.07 -4.15
C TRP A 166 3.26 -17.59 -4.50
N ASP A 167 3.50 -18.88 -4.38
CA ASP A 167 4.70 -19.54 -4.89
C ASP A 167 4.43 -20.03 -6.32
N LEU A 168 5.07 -19.39 -7.30
CA LEU A 168 4.89 -19.69 -8.72
C LEU A 168 5.42 -21.05 -9.11
N LYS A 169 6.41 -21.58 -8.37
CA LYS A 169 7.00 -22.90 -8.65
C LYS A 169 6.10 -24.04 -8.19
N THR A 170 5.51 -23.92 -7.01
CA THR A 170 4.57 -24.93 -6.47
C THR A 170 3.14 -24.67 -6.89
N GLN A 171 2.85 -23.50 -7.46
CA GLN A 171 1.53 -23.03 -7.87
C GLN A 171 0.53 -23.03 -6.70
N GLN A 172 0.98 -22.60 -5.53
CA GLN A 172 0.18 -22.60 -4.32
C GLN A 172 0.15 -21.23 -3.64
N THR A 173 -0.98 -20.91 -3.05
CA THR A 173 -1.10 -19.78 -2.11
C THR A 173 -0.41 -20.16 -0.80
N LEU A 174 0.54 -19.35 -0.37
CA LEU A 174 1.25 -19.54 0.90
C LEU A 174 0.53 -18.86 2.06
N GLY A 175 -0.16 -17.75 1.79
CA GLY A 175 -0.93 -17.04 2.79
C GLY A 175 -1.52 -15.74 2.26
N ARG A 176 -2.27 -15.06 3.15
CA ARG A 176 -2.87 -13.77 2.91
C ARG A 176 -2.63 -12.86 4.08
N ILE A 177 -2.46 -11.60 3.79
CA ILE A 177 -2.29 -10.54 4.78
C ILE A 177 -3.24 -9.44 4.39
N SER A 178 -4.16 -9.05 5.28
CA SER A 178 -5.02 -7.89 5.12
C SER A 178 -4.54 -6.75 5.99
N SER A 179 -4.70 -5.54 5.48
CA SER A 179 -4.37 -4.30 6.17
C SER A 179 -5.49 -3.30 5.97
N ASP A 180 -6.20 -3.01 7.06
CA ASP A 180 -7.29 -2.06 7.09
C ASP A 180 -6.86 -0.84 7.92
N ALA A 181 -7.00 0.35 7.34
CA ALA A 181 -6.70 1.60 8.02
C ALA A 181 -7.82 2.60 7.78
N ASN A 182 -8.22 3.31 8.82
CA ASN A 182 -9.21 4.35 8.75
C ASN A 182 -8.75 5.63 9.45
N GLY A 183 -9.27 6.75 9.00
CA GLY A 183 -8.92 8.03 9.60
C GLY A 183 -9.73 9.19 9.03
N THR A 184 -9.87 10.23 9.84
CA THR A 184 -10.59 11.43 9.47
C THR A 184 -9.63 12.59 9.28
N SER A 185 -9.76 13.25 8.15
CA SER A 185 -9.05 14.48 7.80
C SER A 185 -9.92 15.69 8.11
N TYR A 186 -9.28 16.80 8.43
CA TYR A 186 -9.93 18.05 8.84
C TYR A 186 -9.36 19.22 8.06
N MET A 187 -10.20 20.17 7.68
CA MET A 187 -9.78 21.42 7.06
C MET A 187 -10.52 22.60 7.70
N PRO A 188 -10.02 23.11 8.83
CA PRO A 188 -10.50 24.38 9.38
C PRO A 188 -10.01 25.55 8.55
N ALA A 189 -10.84 26.57 8.39
CA ALA A 189 -10.49 27.83 7.77
C ALA A 189 -10.99 29.01 8.60
N MET A 190 -10.05 29.87 8.99
CA MET A 190 -10.30 31.14 9.68
C MET A 190 -9.61 32.31 8.96
N VAL A 191 -9.51 32.33 7.69
CA VAL A 191 -8.91 33.20 6.70
C VAL A 191 -8.19 32.34 5.67
N VAL A 192 -7.33 31.43 6.11
CA VAL A 192 -6.63 30.47 5.25
C VAL A 192 -7.02 29.04 5.66
N PRO A 193 -7.41 28.18 4.71
CA PRO A 193 -7.65 26.78 5.00
C PRO A 193 -6.34 26.07 5.39
N VAL A 194 -6.37 25.32 6.50
CA VAL A 194 -5.25 24.51 6.96
C VAL A 194 -5.64 23.04 6.95
N PRO A 195 -5.18 22.25 5.98
CA PRO A 195 -5.52 20.83 5.92
C PRO A 195 -4.72 20.03 6.96
N ILE A 196 -5.43 19.24 7.76
CA ILE A 196 -4.89 18.22 8.66
C ILE A 196 -5.29 16.88 8.06
N ILE A 197 -4.36 16.21 7.40
CA ILE A 197 -4.65 15.04 6.58
C ILE A 197 -4.30 13.75 7.32
N ALA A 198 -5.28 12.86 7.47
CA ALA A 198 -5.06 11.49 7.89
C ALA A 198 -4.43 10.70 6.75
N ARG A 199 -3.24 10.14 6.96
CA ARG A 199 -2.47 9.40 5.95
C ARG A 199 -2.84 7.91 5.95
N VAL A 200 -4.09 7.61 5.68
CA VAL A 200 -4.67 6.26 5.81
C VAL A 200 -3.97 5.25 4.91
N GLN A 201 -3.79 5.60 3.62
CA GLN A 201 -3.12 4.74 2.66
C GLN A 201 -1.66 4.44 3.04
N ALA A 202 -0.93 5.45 3.53
CA ALA A 202 0.44 5.25 3.97
C ALA A 202 0.55 4.35 5.21
N GLN A 203 -0.44 4.44 6.12
CA GLN A 203 -0.51 3.56 7.29
C GLN A 203 -0.83 2.13 6.89
N ALA A 204 -1.79 1.92 5.97
CA ALA A 204 -2.10 0.60 5.43
C ALA A 204 -0.87 -0.01 4.71
N CYS A 205 -0.18 0.80 3.91
CA CYS A 205 1.04 0.37 3.21
C CYS A 205 2.13 -0.09 4.18
N SER A 206 2.46 0.73 5.20
CA SER A 206 3.51 0.37 6.15
C SER A 206 3.15 -0.89 6.94
N GLY A 207 1.90 -0.99 7.40
CA GLY A 207 1.43 -2.18 8.11
C GLY A 207 1.49 -3.44 7.26
N LEU A 208 1.05 -3.35 6.01
CA LEU A 208 1.11 -4.48 5.08
C LEU A 208 2.56 -4.89 4.77
N ALA A 209 3.45 -3.92 4.54
CA ALA A 209 4.86 -4.19 4.24
C ALA A 209 5.60 -4.82 5.42
N ASP A 210 5.43 -4.30 6.63
CA ASP A 210 6.04 -4.83 7.84
C ASP A 210 5.61 -6.29 8.10
N GLN A 211 4.34 -6.59 7.86
CA GLN A 211 3.82 -7.94 8.02
C GLN A 211 4.28 -8.89 6.90
N LEU A 212 4.35 -8.40 5.65
CA LEU A 212 4.94 -9.15 4.54
C LEU A 212 6.41 -9.48 4.80
N GLU A 213 7.20 -8.53 5.30
CA GLU A 213 8.60 -8.77 5.67
C GLU A 213 8.71 -9.87 6.73
N THR A 214 7.86 -9.82 7.75
CA THR A 214 7.78 -10.87 8.78
C THR A 214 7.37 -12.21 8.18
N PHE A 215 6.38 -12.22 7.28
CA PHE A 215 5.91 -13.43 6.60
C PHE A 215 7.00 -14.08 5.76
N LEU A 216 7.72 -13.28 4.98
CA LEU A 216 8.79 -13.72 4.09
C LEU A 216 10.06 -14.16 4.84
N SER A 217 10.29 -13.62 6.05
CA SER A 217 11.46 -13.93 6.87
C SER A 217 11.24 -15.10 7.83
N ALA A 218 9.99 -15.52 8.05
CA ALA A 218 9.69 -16.56 9.02
C ALA A 218 10.28 -17.92 8.57
N PRO A 219 11.11 -18.58 9.40
CA PRO A 219 11.56 -19.94 9.10
C PRO A 219 10.37 -20.90 9.06
N ALA A 220 10.51 -21.96 8.26
CA ALA A 220 9.56 -23.06 8.28
C ALA A 220 9.39 -23.54 9.72
N THR A 221 8.24 -23.27 10.34
CA THR A 221 7.93 -23.92 11.62
C THR A 221 7.74 -25.38 11.30
N GLU A 222 8.74 -26.18 11.68
CA GLU A 222 8.63 -27.64 11.72
C GLU A 222 7.47 -27.95 12.66
N ASN A 223 6.31 -28.31 12.08
CA ASN A 223 5.18 -28.77 12.86
C ASN A 223 5.62 -30.04 13.55
N ALA A 224 5.98 -29.92 14.82
CA ALA A 224 6.06 -31.07 15.73
C ALA A 224 4.68 -31.73 15.74
N GLY A 225 4.62 -32.94 15.20
CA GLY A 225 3.45 -33.78 15.01
C GLY A 225 2.69 -34.16 16.28
#